data_aa28003e7922166a65e452d0d001871e
#
_entry.id   aa28003e7922166a65e452d0d001871e
#
_cell.length_a   1.000
_cell.length_b   1.000
_cell.length_c   1.000
_cell.angle_alpha   90.00
_cell.angle_beta   90.00
_cell.angle_gamma   90.00
#
_symmetry.space_group_name_H-M   'P 1'
#
loop_
_entity.id
_entity.type
_entity.pdbx_description
1 polymer ?
#
loop_
_entity_poly.entity_id
_entity_poly.type
_entity_poly.pdbx_seq_one_letter_code
_entity_poly.pdbx_strand_id
1 'polypeptide(L)'
;MDKREQIARMAQTKEDEILLARVYERITSAAARSIPAATAFLSKREQMLAAELLRGQDFVFFGGPAMAEREVCCYVPEYLDESWLTGDEGPIAAVRAVYFAGDTLTHRDFLGALMGCGIKRETVGDIYVSEGSCDFLVTREILPYLLQNFLSAGRTKLHVEQLPIDQIRVPEQKVKAVRDTVSSLRLDGVVSSGFSISRGKAADYIAAGKCELNYAPCMKGDKQAAEGDVITIRGLGKIRLETIGGSTKKGRIAIEITRFL
;
A
#
# COMPACT_ATOMS: atom_id res chain seq x y z
N MET A 1 22.16 18.27 -10.98
CA MET A 1 22.33 17.47 -9.74
C MET A 1 22.46 16.02 -10.14
N ASP A 2 23.49 15.35 -9.67
CA ASP A 2 23.69 13.93 -9.95
C ASP A 2 22.51 13.14 -9.37
N LYS A 3 21.99 12.15 -10.12
CA LYS A 3 20.89 11.30 -9.70
C LYS A 3 21.18 10.55 -8.39
N ARG A 4 22.43 10.15 -8.18
CA ARG A 4 22.87 9.51 -6.94
C ARG A 4 22.73 10.44 -5.73
N GLU A 5 23.08 11.72 -5.87
CA GLU A 5 22.89 12.70 -4.82
C GLU A 5 21.41 12.96 -4.53
N GLN A 6 20.56 12.96 -5.56
CA GLN A 6 19.11 13.08 -5.39
C GLN A 6 18.56 11.90 -4.61
N ILE A 7 18.90 10.67 -4.98
CA ILE A 7 18.47 9.44 -4.27
C ILE A 7 18.93 9.48 -2.81
N ALA A 8 20.19 9.81 -2.55
CA ALA A 8 20.72 9.87 -1.19
C ALA A 8 20.02 10.91 -0.30
N ARG A 9 19.50 12.01 -0.88
CA ARG A 9 18.74 13.03 -0.15
C ARG A 9 17.30 12.60 0.16
N MET A 10 16.70 11.79 -0.73
CA MET A 10 15.32 11.33 -0.61
C MET A 10 15.21 10.10 0.30
N ALA A 11 16.22 9.25 0.29
CA ALA A 11 16.27 8.02 1.07
C ALA A 11 16.40 8.32 2.58
N GLN A 12 15.66 7.57 3.38
CA GLN A 12 15.77 7.60 4.84
C GLN A 12 16.59 6.41 5.36
N THR A 13 16.68 5.35 4.56
CA THR A 13 17.40 4.11 4.86
C THR A 13 18.23 3.68 3.66
N LYS A 14 19.15 2.73 3.88
CA LYS A 14 19.94 2.15 2.79
C LYS A 14 19.08 1.30 1.85
N GLU A 15 18.04 0.69 2.36
CA GLU A 15 17.05 -0.05 1.59
C GLU A 15 16.30 0.89 0.62
N ASP A 16 15.96 2.11 1.05
CA ASP A 16 15.38 3.14 0.19
C ASP A 16 16.33 3.51 -0.96
N GLU A 17 17.62 3.70 -0.68
CA GLU A 17 18.61 4.03 -1.71
C GLU A 17 18.68 2.95 -2.79
N ILE A 18 18.73 1.68 -2.36
CA ILE A 18 18.79 0.53 -3.27
C ILE A 18 17.52 0.43 -4.10
N LEU A 19 16.35 0.58 -3.46
CA LEU A 19 15.06 0.52 -4.13
C LEU A 19 14.93 1.64 -5.16
N LEU A 20 15.19 2.88 -4.78
CA LEU A 20 15.09 4.03 -5.66
C LEU A 20 16.06 3.95 -6.85
N ALA A 21 17.28 3.47 -6.62
CA ALA A 21 18.24 3.26 -7.69
C ALA A 21 17.73 2.22 -8.71
N ARG A 22 17.18 1.09 -8.24
CA ARG A 22 16.59 0.06 -9.10
C ARG A 22 15.37 0.55 -9.87
N VAL A 23 14.46 1.27 -9.21
CA VAL A 23 13.29 1.86 -9.86
C VAL A 23 13.71 2.82 -10.98
N TYR A 24 14.63 3.73 -10.67
CA TYR A 24 15.13 4.69 -11.65
C TYR A 24 15.77 4.01 -12.85
N GLU A 25 16.72 3.10 -12.62
CA GLU A 25 17.42 2.36 -13.66
C GLU A 25 16.44 1.56 -14.54
N ARG A 26 15.49 0.85 -13.88
CA ARG A 26 14.50 0.01 -14.59
C ARG A 26 13.66 0.83 -15.55
N ILE A 27 13.09 1.94 -15.09
CA ILE A 27 12.17 2.77 -15.88
C ILE A 27 12.93 3.54 -16.96
N THR A 28 14.05 4.19 -16.63
CA THR A 28 14.80 4.99 -17.62
C THR A 28 15.48 4.14 -18.69
N SER A 29 16.00 2.96 -18.34
CA SER A 29 16.56 2.02 -19.31
C SER A 29 15.49 1.45 -20.26
N ALA A 30 14.30 1.21 -19.75
CA ALA A 30 13.16 0.76 -20.53
C ALA A 30 12.70 1.86 -21.51
N ALA A 31 12.57 3.09 -21.03
CA ALA A 31 12.20 4.25 -21.83
C ALA A 31 13.23 4.51 -22.96
N ALA A 32 14.53 4.44 -22.66
CA ALA A 32 15.59 4.63 -23.65
C ALA A 32 15.58 3.56 -24.77
N ARG A 33 15.02 2.39 -24.50
CA ARG A 33 14.92 1.28 -25.46
C ARG A 33 13.52 1.14 -26.07
N SER A 34 12.56 1.94 -25.62
CA SER A 34 11.14 1.83 -25.97
C SER A 34 10.59 0.40 -25.78
N ILE A 35 10.93 -0.25 -24.66
CA ILE A 35 10.41 -1.58 -24.29
C ILE A 35 9.62 -1.50 -22.98
N PRO A 36 8.49 -2.22 -22.86
CA PRO A 36 7.72 -2.20 -21.62
C PRO A 36 8.53 -2.79 -20.46
N ALA A 37 8.37 -2.20 -19.29
CA ALA A 37 9.00 -2.70 -18.08
C ALA A 37 8.19 -2.33 -16.84
N ALA A 38 8.34 -3.14 -15.80
CA ALA A 38 7.75 -2.88 -14.50
C ALA A 38 8.75 -3.16 -13.38
N THR A 39 8.56 -2.51 -12.26
CA THR A 39 9.26 -2.81 -11.00
C THR A 39 8.57 -3.97 -10.27
N ALA A 40 9.13 -4.39 -9.14
CA ALA A 40 8.39 -5.10 -8.12
C ALA A 40 7.29 -4.21 -7.51
N PHE A 41 6.41 -4.78 -6.68
CA PHE A 41 5.36 -4.03 -5.99
C PHE A 41 5.95 -3.07 -4.95
N LEU A 42 5.55 -1.83 -5.04
CA LEU A 42 5.91 -0.74 -4.15
C LEU A 42 4.78 -0.48 -3.14
N SER A 43 5.12 -0.23 -1.89
CA SER A 43 4.19 0.34 -0.90
C SER A 43 3.84 1.79 -1.25
N LYS A 44 2.78 2.35 -0.67
CA LYS A 44 2.40 3.76 -0.93
C LYS A 44 3.53 4.75 -0.64
N ARG A 45 4.34 4.51 0.41
CA ARG A 45 5.51 5.33 0.70
C ARG A 45 6.56 5.25 -0.43
N GLU A 46 6.86 4.04 -0.89
CA GLU A 46 7.83 3.80 -1.97
C GLU A 46 7.33 4.38 -3.30
N GLN A 47 6.02 4.30 -3.58
CA GLN A 47 5.40 4.94 -4.75
C GLN A 47 5.58 6.46 -4.72
N MET A 48 5.38 7.11 -3.57
CA MET A 48 5.58 8.55 -3.41
C MET A 48 7.05 8.94 -3.68
N LEU A 49 8.00 8.20 -3.14
CA LEU A 49 9.43 8.42 -3.38
C LEU A 49 9.80 8.18 -4.85
N ALA A 50 9.27 7.12 -5.46
CA ALA A 50 9.48 6.80 -6.87
C ALA A 50 8.91 7.89 -7.79
N ALA A 51 7.69 8.36 -7.52
CA ALA A 51 7.05 9.44 -8.30
C ALA A 51 7.85 10.74 -8.25
N GLU A 52 8.38 11.10 -7.08
CA GLU A 52 9.23 12.29 -6.95
C GLU A 52 10.55 12.12 -7.73
N LEU A 53 11.18 10.95 -7.64
CA LEU A 53 12.44 10.66 -8.33
C LEU A 53 12.27 10.63 -9.85
N LEU A 54 11.15 10.09 -10.34
CA LEU A 54 10.84 9.94 -11.77
C LEU A 54 10.14 11.17 -12.36
N ARG A 55 10.07 12.28 -11.65
CA ARG A 55 9.42 13.51 -12.17
C ARG A 55 10.01 13.90 -13.53
N GLY A 56 9.13 14.03 -14.53
CA GLY A 56 9.50 14.32 -15.92
C GLY A 56 9.88 13.10 -16.75
N GLN A 57 9.70 11.89 -16.23
CA GLN A 57 9.74 10.63 -16.97
C GLN A 57 8.32 10.12 -17.22
N ASP A 58 8.15 9.28 -18.24
CA ASP A 58 6.89 8.60 -18.51
C ASP A 58 6.82 7.32 -17.68
N PHE A 59 5.84 7.25 -16.79
CA PHE A 59 5.56 6.07 -15.98
C PHE A 59 4.12 6.07 -15.48
N VAL A 60 3.63 4.89 -15.11
CA VAL A 60 2.34 4.69 -14.50
C VAL A 60 2.48 3.72 -13.33
N PHE A 61 1.70 3.92 -12.26
CA PHE A 61 1.54 2.93 -11.21
C PHE A 61 0.35 2.05 -11.51
N PHE A 62 0.52 0.74 -11.32
CA PHE A 62 -0.53 -0.23 -11.56
C PHE A 62 -0.52 -1.33 -10.49
N GLY A 63 -1.68 -1.56 -9.86
CA GLY A 63 -1.87 -2.58 -8.82
C GLY A 63 -3.12 -3.44 -9.02
N GLY A 64 -3.70 -3.42 -10.23
CA GLY A 64 -4.94 -4.12 -10.57
C GLY A 64 -6.17 -3.32 -10.16
N PRO A 65 -6.86 -3.63 -9.05
CA PRO A 65 -8.02 -2.86 -8.59
C PRO A 65 -7.71 -1.39 -8.32
N ALA A 66 -8.67 -0.50 -8.59
CA ALA A 66 -8.49 0.96 -8.46
C ALA A 66 -8.04 1.44 -7.05
N MET A 67 -8.34 0.66 -6.01
CA MET A 67 -7.98 0.98 -4.62
C MET A 67 -6.76 0.21 -4.12
N ALA A 68 -5.92 -0.31 -5.02
CA ALA A 68 -4.73 -1.04 -4.64
C ALA A 68 -3.78 -0.20 -3.78
N GLU A 69 -3.30 -0.78 -2.68
CA GLU A 69 -2.29 -0.15 -1.83
C GLU A 69 -0.87 -0.41 -2.35
N ARG A 70 -0.65 -1.58 -2.93
CA ARG A 70 0.63 -1.95 -3.53
C ARG A 70 0.53 -1.94 -5.05
N GLU A 71 1.44 -1.22 -5.69
CA GLU A 71 1.45 -1.04 -7.13
C GLU A 71 2.87 -1.23 -7.68
N VAL A 72 2.98 -1.77 -8.89
CA VAL A 72 4.22 -1.76 -9.66
C VAL A 72 4.34 -0.41 -10.38
N CYS A 73 5.56 0.10 -10.53
CA CYS A 73 5.84 1.25 -11.38
C CYS A 73 6.20 0.73 -12.77
N CYS A 74 5.46 1.16 -13.79
CA CYS A 74 5.60 0.69 -15.16
C CYS A 74 6.02 1.81 -16.10
N TYR A 75 6.85 1.48 -17.09
CA TYR A 75 6.97 2.22 -18.33
C TYR A 75 6.19 1.47 -19.42
N VAL A 76 5.28 2.17 -20.10
CA VAL A 76 4.48 1.65 -21.22
C VAL A 76 4.87 2.44 -22.47
N PRO A 77 5.50 1.83 -23.48
CA PRO A 77 5.85 2.49 -24.73
C PRO A 77 4.61 2.92 -25.51
N GLU A 78 4.70 3.96 -26.34
CA GLU A 78 3.59 4.52 -27.13
C GLU A 78 2.91 3.51 -28.09
N TYR A 79 3.61 2.43 -28.49
CA TYR A 79 3.04 1.40 -29.36
C TYR A 79 2.18 0.38 -28.60
N LEU A 80 2.14 0.43 -27.26
CA LEU A 80 1.26 -0.35 -26.40
C LEU A 80 0.19 0.56 -25.80
N ASP A 81 -1.01 0.05 -25.68
CA ASP A 81 -2.07 0.71 -24.94
C ASP A 81 -2.15 0.21 -23.48
N GLU A 82 -3.01 0.83 -22.68
CA GLU A 82 -3.16 0.48 -21.28
C GLU A 82 -3.67 -0.95 -21.03
N SER A 83 -4.24 -1.62 -22.06
CA SER A 83 -4.70 -3.00 -21.98
C SER A 83 -3.54 -3.98 -21.73
N TRP A 84 -2.30 -3.59 -22.11
CA TRP A 84 -1.12 -4.36 -21.79
C TRP A 84 -0.98 -4.59 -20.26
N LEU A 85 -1.33 -3.61 -19.45
CA LEU A 85 -1.21 -3.72 -17.98
C LEU A 85 -2.06 -4.85 -17.39
N THR A 86 -3.23 -5.10 -17.99
CA THR A 86 -4.20 -6.13 -17.55
C THR A 86 -4.10 -7.43 -18.32
N GLY A 87 -3.39 -7.43 -19.45
CA GLY A 87 -3.27 -8.56 -20.37
C GLY A 87 -2.37 -9.69 -19.86
N ASP A 88 -2.33 -10.78 -20.63
CA ASP A 88 -1.52 -11.96 -20.28
C ASP A 88 -0.01 -11.73 -20.32
N GLU A 89 0.46 -10.72 -21.05
CA GLU A 89 1.85 -10.28 -21.07
C GLU A 89 2.12 -9.09 -20.11
N GLY A 90 1.11 -8.68 -19.37
CA GLY A 90 1.21 -7.57 -18.43
C GLY A 90 2.13 -7.88 -17.24
N PRO A 91 2.51 -6.84 -16.49
CA PRO A 91 3.55 -6.95 -15.46
C PRO A 91 3.13 -7.77 -14.24
N ILE A 92 1.83 -7.88 -13.99
CA ILE A 92 1.28 -8.58 -12.84
C ILE A 92 0.25 -9.63 -13.26
N ALA A 93 -0.03 -10.56 -12.38
CA ALA A 93 -1.06 -11.56 -12.53
C ALA A 93 -1.95 -11.61 -11.29
N ALA A 94 -3.23 -11.88 -11.50
CA ALA A 94 -4.17 -12.15 -10.43
C ALA A 94 -4.29 -13.65 -10.18
N VAL A 95 -4.37 -14.03 -8.92
CA VAL A 95 -4.42 -15.41 -8.48
C VAL A 95 -5.56 -15.56 -7.46
N ARG A 96 -6.34 -16.62 -7.59
CA ARG A 96 -7.34 -17.04 -6.62
C ARG A 96 -6.91 -18.34 -5.96
N ALA A 97 -6.88 -18.33 -4.64
CA ALA A 97 -6.74 -19.53 -3.83
C ALA A 97 -8.09 -19.85 -3.21
N VAL A 98 -8.68 -20.99 -3.59
CA VAL A 98 -9.95 -21.50 -3.05
C VAL A 98 -9.66 -22.50 -1.96
N TYR A 99 -10.40 -22.43 -0.87
CA TYR A 99 -10.27 -23.33 0.27
C TYR A 99 -11.64 -23.65 0.90
N PHE A 100 -11.68 -24.60 1.82
CA PHE A 100 -12.93 -24.97 2.50
C PHE A 100 -13.48 -23.80 3.32
N ALA A 101 -14.71 -23.38 3.05
CA ALA A 101 -15.32 -22.19 3.68
C ALA A 101 -15.48 -22.31 5.21
N GLY A 102 -15.42 -23.54 5.76
CA GLY A 102 -15.40 -23.77 7.22
C GLY A 102 -14.06 -23.43 7.88
N ASP A 103 -12.98 -23.25 7.11
CA ASP A 103 -11.70 -22.83 7.63
C ASP A 103 -11.62 -21.30 7.70
N THR A 104 -11.00 -20.79 8.76
CA THR A 104 -10.79 -19.35 8.95
C THR A 104 -9.34 -19.02 8.68
N LEU A 105 -9.10 -18.43 7.52
CA LEU A 105 -7.78 -17.92 7.14
C LEU A 105 -7.79 -16.39 7.10
N THR A 106 -6.68 -15.80 7.51
CA THR A 106 -6.50 -14.35 7.55
C THR A 106 -5.46 -13.90 6.51
N HIS A 107 -5.40 -12.61 6.25
CA HIS A 107 -4.33 -12.01 5.43
C HIS A 107 -2.93 -12.46 5.88
N ARG A 108 -2.70 -12.57 7.21
CA ARG A 108 -1.41 -13.00 7.76
C ARG A 108 -1.07 -14.44 7.41
N ASP A 109 -2.08 -15.33 7.40
CA ASP A 109 -1.88 -16.74 7.07
C ASP A 109 -1.46 -16.90 5.60
N PHE A 110 -2.13 -16.20 4.68
CA PHE A 110 -1.75 -16.20 3.26
C PHE A 110 -0.38 -15.58 3.04
N LEU A 111 -0.11 -14.41 3.61
CA LEU A 111 1.20 -13.76 3.46
C LEU A 111 2.32 -14.64 4.03
N GLY A 112 2.11 -15.24 5.21
CA GLY A 112 3.07 -16.14 5.83
C GLY A 112 3.33 -17.38 4.99
N ALA A 113 2.29 -17.97 4.40
CA ALA A 113 2.41 -19.14 3.54
C ALA A 113 3.16 -18.83 2.23
N LEU A 114 2.87 -17.66 1.60
CA LEU A 114 3.60 -17.18 0.43
C LEU A 114 5.10 -16.99 0.73
N MET A 115 5.42 -16.34 1.86
CA MET A 115 6.83 -16.19 2.28
C MET A 115 7.46 -17.55 2.60
N GLY A 116 6.71 -18.48 3.18
CA GLY A 116 7.13 -19.86 3.45
C GLY A 116 7.46 -20.67 2.17
N CYS A 117 6.84 -20.35 1.05
CA CYS A 117 7.19 -20.87 -0.27
C CYS A 117 8.45 -20.23 -0.88
N GLY A 118 9.15 -19.35 -0.16
CA GLY A 118 10.34 -18.65 -0.65
C GLY A 118 10.03 -17.45 -1.55
N ILE A 119 8.78 -17.04 -1.66
CA ILE A 119 8.35 -15.87 -2.43
C ILE A 119 8.71 -14.60 -1.67
N LYS A 120 9.30 -13.61 -2.35
CA LYS A 120 9.68 -12.34 -1.74
C LYS A 120 8.46 -11.43 -1.60
N ARG A 121 8.38 -10.65 -0.50
CA ARG A 121 7.26 -9.72 -0.27
C ARG A 121 7.08 -8.70 -1.39
N GLU A 122 8.16 -8.27 -2.01
CA GLU A 122 8.17 -7.29 -3.10
C GLU A 122 7.52 -7.82 -4.39
N THR A 123 7.40 -9.16 -4.55
CA THR A 123 6.73 -9.76 -5.71
C THR A 123 5.24 -10.02 -5.47
N VAL A 124 4.71 -9.69 -4.29
CA VAL A 124 3.31 -9.85 -3.91
C VAL A 124 2.66 -8.49 -3.73
N GLY A 125 1.56 -8.27 -4.42
CA GLY A 125 0.70 -7.09 -4.30
C GLY A 125 -0.23 -7.17 -3.09
N ASP A 126 -1.46 -6.70 -3.29
CA ASP A 126 -2.51 -6.78 -2.28
C ASP A 126 -3.10 -8.18 -2.21
N ILE A 127 -3.58 -8.53 -1.01
CA ILE A 127 -4.19 -9.83 -0.67
C ILE A 127 -5.59 -9.56 -0.14
N TYR A 128 -6.60 -10.09 -0.80
CA TYR A 128 -8.02 -9.90 -0.52
C TYR A 128 -8.63 -11.21 -0.03
N VAL A 129 -8.81 -11.34 1.28
CA VAL A 129 -9.39 -12.55 1.88
C VAL A 129 -10.89 -12.41 1.97
N SER A 130 -11.60 -13.44 1.47
CA SER A 130 -13.04 -13.62 1.56
C SER A 130 -13.36 -14.99 2.16
N GLU A 131 -14.60 -15.25 2.48
CA GLU A 131 -15.01 -16.57 2.93
C GLU A 131 -14.77 -17.62 1.82
N GLY A 132 -13.98 -18.66 2.12
CA GLY A 132 -13.66 -19.74 1.21
C GLY A 132 -12.74 -19.40 0.03
N SER A 133 -12.26 -18.16 -0.09
CA SER A 133 -11.35 -17.77 -1.15
C SER A 133 -10.43 -16.61 -0.75
N CYS A 134 -9.29 -16.54 -1.40
CA CYS A 134 -8.37 -15.41 -1.29
C CYS A 134 -7.88 -15.03 -2.69
N ASP A 135 -8.12 -13.79 -3.08
CA ASP A 135 -7.60 -13.24 -4.32
C ASP A 135 -6.37 -12.38 -4.00
N PHE A 136 -5.33 -12.48 -4.80
CA PHE A 136 -4.13 -11.68 -4.59
C PHE A 136 -3.37 -11.46 -5.90
N LEU A 137 -2.51 -10.47 -5.89
CA LEU A 137 -1.72 -10.06 -7.04
C LEU A 137 -0.26 -10.44 -6.84
N VAL A 138 0.38 -10.84 -7.92
CA VAL A 138 1.80 -11.19 -7.95
C VAL A 138 2.46 -10.61 -9.20
N THR A 139 3.79 -10.43 -9.18
CA THR A 139 4.51 -10.17 -10.42
C THR A 139 4.38 -11.37 -11.35
N ARG A 140 4.22 -11.10 -12.64
CA ARG A 140 3.98 -12.14 -13.67
C ARG A 140 5.03 -13.26 -13.64
N GLU A 141 6.26 -12.93 -13.39
CA GLU A 141 7.40 -13.88 -13.41
C GLU A 141 7.27 -15.01 -12.39
N ILE A 142 6.62 -14.77 -11.23
CA ILE A 142 6.48 -15.80 -10.19
C ILE A 142 5.23 -16.67 -10.33
N LEU A 143 4.30 -16.29 -11.22
CA LEU A 143 3.04 -16.99 -11.40
C LEU A 143 3.18 -18.50 -11.67
N PRO A 144 4.03 -18.95 -12.61
CA PRO A 144 4.16 -20.38 -12.90
C PRO A 144 4.64 -21.18 -11.67
N TYR A 145 5.60 -20.62 -10.93
CA TYR A 145 6.09 -21.23 -9.70
C TYR A 145 5.00 -21.33 -8.64
N LEU A 146 4.23 -20.26 -8.48
CA LEU A 146 3.17 -20.17 -7.47
C LEU A 146 2.04 -21.16 -7.75
N LEU A 147 1.58 -21.29 -8.98
CA LEU A 147 0.52 -22.23 -9.37
C LEU A 147 0.93 -23.70 -9.09
N GLN A 148 2.21 -24.02 -9.10
CA GLN A 148 2.70 -25.37 -8.84
C GLN A 148 3.01 -25.64 -7.35
N ASN A 149 3.39 -24.61 -6.59
CA ASN A 149 3.98 -24.80 -5.26
C ASN A 149 3.16 -24.23 -4.11
N PHE A 150 2.19 -23.33 -4.36
CA PHE A 150 1.38 -22.72 -3.33
C PHE A 150 0.13 -23.57 -3.05
N LEU A 151 0.30 -24.69 -2.34
CA LEU A 151 -0.71 -25.73 -2.17
C LEU A 151 -1.43 -25.68 -0.81
N SER A 152 -0.94 -24.85 0.13
CA SER A 152 -1.56 -24.76 1.47
C SER A 152 -1.23 -23.42 2.15
N ALA A 153 -2.13 -22.97 3.03
CA ALA A 153 -1.89 -21.91 3.99
C ALA A 153 -2.09 -22.47 5.40
N GLY A 154 -1.03 -22.59 6.17
CA GLY A 154 -1.04 -23.32 7.42
C GLY A 154 -1.40 -24.79 7.22
N ARG A 155 -2.52 -25.23 7.79
CA ARG A 155 -3.03 -26.61 7.66
C ARG A 155 -4.09 -26.76 6.57
N THR A 156 -4.58 -25.68 6.03
CA THR A 156 -5.65 -25.65 5.03
C THR A 156 -5.07 -25.86 3.63
N LYS A 157 -5.63 -26.80 2.89
CA LYS A 157 -5.29 -27.06 1.48
C LYS A 157 -5.91 -25.98 0.60
N LEU A 158 -5.18 -25.56 -0.42
CA LEU A 158 -5.58 -24.57 -1.38
C LEU A 158 -5.69 -25.18 -2.78
N HIS A 159 -6.72 -24.76 -3.52
CA HIS A 159 -6.77 -24.90 -4.96
C HIS A 159 -6.46 -23.52 -5.57
N VAL A 160 -5.40 -23.43 -6.36
CA VAL A 160 -4.86 -22.14 -6.83
C VAL A 160 -4.96 -22.06 -8.34
N GLU A 161 -5.53 -20.97 -8.83
CA GLU A 161 -5.73 -20.71 -10.25
C GLU A 161 -5.41 -19.25 -10.59
N GLN A 162 -5.03 -19.01 -11.84
CA GLN A 162 -4.96 -17.65 -12.38
C GLN A 162 -6.37 -17.19 -12.73
N LEU A 163 -6.65 -15.89 -12.53
CA LEU A 163 -7.88 -15.25 -12.99
C LEU A 163 -7.56 -13.92 -13.70
N PRO A 164 -8.48 -13.41 -14.54
CA PRO A 164 -8.41 -12.04 -15.04
C PRO A 164 -8.40 -11.03 -13.90
N ILE A 165 -7.64 -9.95 -14.06
CA ILE A 165 -7.46 -8.92 -13.00
C ILE A 165 -8.79 -8.26 -12.62
N ASP A 166 -9.69 -8.07 -13.57
CA ASP A 166 -11.04 -7.50 -13.37
C ASP A 166 -11.99 -8.42 -12.60
N GLN A 167 -11.63 -9.70 -12.41
CA GLN A 167 -12.41 -10.66 -11.63
C GLN A 167 -11.96 -10.77 -10.16
N ILE A 168 -10.99 -9.96 -9.75
CA ILE A 168 -10.57 -9.87 -8.34
C ILE A 168 -11.73 -9.37 -7.49
N ARG A 169 -12.01 -10.08 -6.40
CA ARG A 169 -13.00 -9.71 -5.41
C ARG A 169 -12.33 -8.88 -4.32
N VAL A 170 -12.53 -7.57 -4.37
CA VAL A 170 -12.09 -6.67 -3.30
C VAL A 170 -13.18 -6.63 -2.22
N PRO A 171 -12.93 -7.12 -1.00
CA PRO A 171 -13.90 -7.03 0.09
C PRO A 171 -14.24 -5.57 0.40
N GLU A 172 -15.51 -5.31 0.73
CA GLU A 172 -15.89 -3.99 1.22
C GLU A 172 -15.07 -3.61 2.45
N GLN A 173 -14.37 -2.48 2.35
CA GLN A 173 -13.60 -1.97 3.46
C GLN A 173 -14.56 -1.41 4.52
N LYS A 174 -14.62 -2.08 5.67
CA LYS A 174 -15.41 -1.58 6.78
C LYS A 174 -14.79 -0.29 7.30
N VAL A 175 -15.57 0.78 7.27
CA VAL A 175 -15.14 2.10 7.74
C VAL A 175 -16.12 2.62 8.77
N LYS A 176 -15.62 3.47 9.67
CA LYS A 176 -16.42 4.19 10.65
C LYS A 176 -16.13 5.68 10.51
N ALA A 177 -17.15 6.47 10.23
CA ALA A 177 -17.06 7.92 10.30
C ALA A 177 -16.98 8.38 11.77
N VAL A 178 -16.02 9.21 12.09
CA VAL A 178 -15.83 9.83 13.40
C VAL A 178 -15.92 11.34 13.20
N ARG A 179 -16.92 11.97 13.84
CA ARG A 179 -17.07 13.43 13.89
C ARG A 179 -16.73 13.90 15.28
N ASP A 180 -15.80 14.84 15.38
CA ASP A 180 -15.34 15.36 16.66
C ASP A 180 -14.87 16.80 16.52
N THR A 181 -14.44 17.39 17.62
CA THR A 181 -13.82 18.71 17.63
C THR A 181 -12.49 18.65 18.38
N VAL A 182 -11.47 19.30 17.84
CA VAL A 182 -10.13 19.39 18.44
C VAL A 182 -9.77 20.84 18.76
N SER A 183 -8.91 21.04 19.76
CA SER A 183 -8.42 22.39 20.08
C SER A 183 -7.40 22.92 19.07
N SER A 184 -6.74 22.01 18.35
CA SER A 184 -5.79 22.32 17.28
C SER A 184 -5.63 21.07 16.41
N LEU A 185 -5.13 21.24 15.19
CA LEU A 185 -4.88 20.16 14.24
C LEU A 185 -3.57 19.39 14.52
N ARG A 186 -3.06 19.48 15.73
CA ARG A 186 -1.88 18.70 16.15
C ARG A 186 -2.15 17.21 15.99
N LEU A 187 -1.15 16.47 15.52
CA LEU A 187 -1.24 15.04 15.26
C LEU A 187 -1.70 14.25 16.49
N ASP A 188 -1.18 14.59 17.70
CA ASP A 188 -1.59 13.98 18.96
C ASP A 188 -3.10 14.16 19.25
N GLY A 189 -3.68 15.31 18.87
CA GLY A 189 -5.10 15.60 19.01
C GLY A 189 -5.95 14.84 18.00
N VAL A 190 -5.55 14.82 16.73
CA VAL A 190 -6.27 14.10 15.66
C VAL A 190 -6.24 12.58 15.90
N VAL A 191 -5.09 12.02 16.29
CA VAL A 191 -4.95 10.60 16.68
C VAL A 191 -5.85 10.25 17.87
N SER A 192 -5.85 11.09 18.92
CA SER A 192 -6.71 10.93 20.10
C SER A 192 -8.20 10.82 19.70
N SER A 193 -8.65 11.73 18.84
CA SER A 193 -10.03 11.75 18.34
C SER A 193 -10.35 10.52 17.47
N GLY A 194 -9.52 10.26 16.45
CA GLY A 194 -9.79 9.21 15.46
C GLY A 194 -9.78 7.80 16.03
N PHE A 195 -8.94 7.52 17.04
CA PHE A 195 -8.89 6.22 17.69
C PHE A 195 -9.65 6.16 19.02
N SER A 196 -10.30 7.27 19.45
CA SER A 196 -11.03 7.35 20.70
C SER A 196 -10.18 6.98 21.93
N ILE A 197 -8.94 7.49 21.98
CA ILE A 197 -7.99 7.30 23.08
C ILE A 197 -7.65 8.65 23.74
N SER A 198 -7.06 8.63 24.94
CA SER A 198 -6.60 9.87 25.56
C SER A 198 -5.46 10.50 24.76
N ARG A 199 -5.35 11.84 24.81
CA ARG A 199 -4.28 12.57 24.13
C ARG A 199 -2.88 12.16 24.62
N GLY A 200 -2.74 11.82 25.92
CA GLY A 200 -1.49 11.28 26.46
C GLY A 200 -1.11 9.96 25.79
N LYS A 201 -2.06 9.00 25.69
CA LYS A 201 -1.81 7.74 24.97
C LYS A 201 -1.47 7.97 23.50
N ALA A 202 -2.12 8.92 22.83
CA ALA A 202 -1.79 9.27 21.44
C ALA A 202 -0.35 9.78 21.33
N ALA A 203 0.07 10.68 22.23
CA ALA A 203 1.44 11.18 22.29
C ALA A 203 2.46 10.05 22.57
N ASP A 204 2.14 9.10 23.45
CA ASP A 204 2.98 7.94 23.74
C ASP A 204 3.19 7.05 22.51
N TYR A 205 2.12 6.74 21.74
CA TYR A 205 2.23 5.98 20.50
C TYR A 205 3.11 6.68 19.47
N ILE A 206 2.95 8.01 19.31
CA ILE A 206 3.72 8.82 18.38
C ILE A 206 5.19 8.85 18.80
N ALA A 207 5.49 9.13 20.06
CA ALA A 207 6.86 9.19 20.59
C ALA A 207 7.57 7.83 20.52
N ALA A 208 6.82 6.73 20.69
CA ALA A 208 7.34 5.36 20.56
C ALA A 208 7.61 4.92 19.11
N GLY A 209 7.47 5.82 18.11
CA GLY A 209 7.70 5.49 16.70
C GLY A 209 6.67 4.52 16.08
N LYS A 210 5.46 4.46 16.67
CA LYS A 210 4.36 3.61 16.17
C LYS A 210 3.42 4.34 15.24
N CYS A 211 3.69 5.63 14.96
CA CYS A 211 2.87 6.48 14.11
C CYS A 211 3.52 6.68 12.74
N GLU A 212 2.72 6.53 11.72
CA GLU A 212 3.04 6.98 10.36
C GLU A 212 2.06 8.06 9.96
N LEU A 213 2.55 9.13 9.37
CA LEU A 213 1.77 10.18 8.73
C LEU A 213 2.08 10.15 7.24
N ASN A 214 1.05 9.93 6.42
CA ASN A 214 1.20 9.74 4.97
C ASN A 214 2.27 8.70 4.64
N TYR A 215 2.16 7.54 5.30
CA TYR A 215 3.05 6.38 5.14
C TYR A 215 4.53 6.60 5.52
N ALA A 216 4.87 7.77 6.08
CA ALA A 216 6.21 8.07 6.59
C ALA A 216 6.22 8.06 8.13
N PRO A 217 7.25 7.48 8.78
CA PRO A 217 7.36 7.50 10.23
C PRO A 217 7.31 8.93 10.78
N CYS A 218 6.51 9.16 11.81
CA CYS A 218 6.36 10.45 12.45
C CYS A 218 6.39 10.30 13.97
N MET A 219 7.38 10.94 14.61
CA MET A 219 7.54 10.95 16.08
C MET A 219 7.16 12.30 16.71
N LYS A 220 6.69 13.27 15.91
CA LYS A 220 6.36 14.62 16.37
C LYS A 220 4.85 14.76 16.56
N GLY A 221 4.37 14.69 17.81
CA GLY A 221 2.94 14.83 18.13
C GLY A 221 2.38 16.23 17.89
N ASP A 222 3.24 17.23 17.83
CA ASP A 222 2.90 18.63 17.55
C ASP A 222 2.82 18.97 16.06
N LYS A 223 3.17 18.03 15.16
CA LYS A 223 3.02 18.22 13.72
C LYS A 223 1.56 18.50 13.38
N GLN A 224 1.32 19.49 12.51
CA GLN A 224 -0.04 19.81 12.06
C GLN A 224 -0.49 18.79 11.03
N ALA A 225 -1.69 18.26 11.22
CA ALA A 225 -2.38 17.43 10.23
C ALA A 225 -3.20 18.29 9.28
N ALA A 226 -3.34 17.85 8.05
CA ALA A 226 -4.10 18.48 6.97
C ALA A 226 -5.22 17.56 6.46
N GLU A 227 -6.18 18.12 5.73
CA GLU A 227 -7.20 17.34 5.03
C GLU A 227 -6.53 16.35 4.06
N GLY A 228 -7.07 15.15 4.01
CA GLY A 228 -6.54 14.04 3.21
C GLY A 228 -5.42 13.26 3.90
N ASP A 229 -4.86 13.73 5.02
CA ASP A 229 -3.80 13.04 5.73
C ASP A 229 -4.24 11.65 6.19
N VAL A 230 -3.42 10.65 5.86
CA VAL A 230 -3.57 9.27 6.32
C VAL A 230 -2.63 9.05 7.51
N ILE A 231 -3.20 8.61 8.62
CA ILE A 231 -2.47 8.37 9.86
C ILE A 231 -2.64 6.91 10.25
N THR A 232 -1.53 6.19 10.37
CA THR A 232 -1.50 4.80 10.83
C THR A 232 -0.85 4.71 12.19
N ILE A 233 -1.49 4.01 13.13
CA ILE A 233 -0.90 3.69 14.44
C ILE A 233 -0.77 2.18 14.55
N ARG A 234 0.46 1.70 14.67
CA ARG A 234 0.73 0.27 14.84
C ARG A 234 0.00 -0.28 16.07
N GLY A 235 -0.91 -1.24 15.83
CA GLY A 235 -1.75 -1.85 16.85
C GLY A 235 -3.13 -1.22 17.04
N LEU A 236 -3.42 -0.06 16.41
CA LEU A 236 -4.75 0.57 16.45
C LEU A 236 -5.43 0.63 15.08
N GLY A 237 -4.66 0.58 13.98
CA GLY A 237 -5.15 0.65 12.61
C GLY A 237 -4.86 1.98 11.94
N LYS A 238 -5.71 2.34 10.97
CA LYS A 238 -5.55 3.47 10.05
C LYS A 238 -6.76 4.41 10.13
N ILE A 239 -6.50 5.70 10.06
CA ILE A 239 -7.52 6.75 9.94
C ILE A 239 -7.13 7.70 8.80
N ARG A 240 -8.13 8.37 8.22
CA ARG A 240 -7.93 9.48 7.28
C ARG A 240 -8.70 10.71 7.78
N LEU A 241 -8.04 11.85 7.83
CA LEU A 241 -8.66 13.14 8.12
C LEU A 241 -9.36 13.63 6.83
N GLU A 242 -10.69 13.52 6.78
CA GLU A 242 -11.45 13.82 5.57
C GLU A 242 -11.65 15.32 5.38
N THR A 243 -12.16 15.98 6.42
CA THR A 243 -12.46 17.41 6.36
C THR A 243 -12.09 18.13 7.64
N ILE A 244 -11.70 19.39 7.48
CA ILE A 244 -11.47 20.33 8.56
C ILE A 244 -12.53 21.43 8.45
N GLY A 245 -13.49 21.40 9.35
CA GLY A 245 -14.61 22.35 9.39
C GLY A 245 -14.26 23.67 10.10
N GLY A 246 -15.28 24.50 10.27
CA GLY A 246 -15.15 25.77 10.96
C GLY A 246 -14.93 25.64 12.47
N SER A 247 -14.58 26.77 13.10
CA SER A 247 -14.46 26.85 14.56
C SER A 247 -15.83 26.87 15.23
N THR A 248 -15.96 26.07 16.27
CA THR A 248 -17.16 26.11 17.15
C THR A 248 -17.19 27.40 17.99
N LYS A 249 -18.34 27.70 18.62
CA LYS A 249 -18.47 28.84 19.56
C LYS A 249 -17.45 28.82 20.71
N LYS A 250 -16.85 27.67 21.00
CA LYS A 250 -15.80 27.49 22.03
C LYS A 250 -14.37 27.51 21.46
N GLY A 251 -14.19 27.94 20.21
CA GLY A 251 -12.89 28.04 19.56
C GLY A 251 -12.26 26.66 19.17
N ARG A 252 -13.04 25.58 19.17
CA ARG A 252 -12.56 24.26 18.73
C ARG A 252 -12.82 24.07 17.25
N ILE A 253 -11.96 23.34 16.58
CA ILE A 253 -12.02 23.03 15.15
C ILE A 253 -12.83 21.74 14.98
N ALA A 254 -13.87 21.77 14.15
CA ALA A 254 -14.61 20.56 13.78
C ALA A 254 -13.78 19.73 12.80
N ILE A 255 -13.78 18.41 12.95
CA ILE A 255 -13.09 17.47 12.06
C ILE A 255 -13.97 16.27 11.75
N GLU A 256 -13.85 15.77 10.52
CA GLU A 256 -14.40 14.47 10.13
C GLU A 256 -13.24 13.52 9.78
N ILE A 257 -13.30 12.33 10.34
CA ILE A 257 -12.27 11.30 10.19
C ILE A 257 -12.95 10.01 9.73
N THR A 258 -12.38 9.36 8.73
CA THR A 258 -12.69 7.97 8.39
C THR A 258 -11.72 7.05 9.14
N ARG A 259 -12.26 6.17 9.98
CA ARG A 259 -11.50 5.09 10.62
C ARG A 259 -11.73 3.79 9.88
N PHE A 260 -10.66 3.18 9.41
CA PHE A 260 -10.65 1.86 8.80
C PHE A 260 -10.66 0.78 9.89
N LEU A 261 -11.54 -0.24 9.77
CA LEU A 261 -11.78 -1.27 10.79
C LEU A 261 -11.20 -2.63 10.38
#